data_3ecd0e8fb18a0cd27882d3c17be1c275
#
_entry.id   3ecd0e8fb18a0cd27882d3c17be1c275
#
_cell.length_a   1.000
_cell.length_b   1.000
_cell.length_c   1.000
_cell.angle_alpha   90.00
_cell.angle_beta   90.00
_cell.angle_gamma   90.00
#
_symmetry.space_group_name_H-M   'P 1'
#
loop_
_entity.id
_entity.type
_entity.pdbx_description
1 polymer ?
#
loop_
_entity_poly.entity_id
_entity_poly.type
_entity_poly.pdbx_seq_one_letter_code
_entity_poly.pdbx_strand_id
1 'polypeptide(L)'
;MKRIILLFLIISNFLFSQNYIGYQISQNNDLMKSIENNDIESVKNILRDGNNLDIYNNKYGMSSLMYAAKLGNMEIVKELLDFGAKDFDFAFYIACMEGYWDIAQKFINEGANNFDIALTYAAIGGQLDIVKELINLGAKDINGALVSACEGNHLEIVKYFIENGANVNTKAYIEPYRYYEGAKRKYPITAATNIDIIKELVNAGATNLNEALIYNAKQTNRMDNIFNLLELGADINSHNYVNEKTILMYLIERENPDIEAIKKIIELGTDINATDRNGNNILIRAVLFEYDKEDNGIYRVFSTPLEIMEELLKAGANITQRNIYGNTAYRIAAKKKKKDFIELFDKYRK
;
A
#
# COMPACT_ATOMS: atom_id res chain seq x y z
N MET A 1 -8.09 13.69 2.68
CA MET A 1 -8.38 12.52 3.52
C MET A 1 -7.43 11.33 3.26
N LYS A 2 -7.22 10.84 2.02
CA LYS A 2 -6.29 9.72 1.74
C LYS A 2 -4.82 10.01 2.11
N ARG A 3 -4.31 11.23 1.87
CA ARG A 3 -2.95 11.65 2.27
C ARG A 3 -2.73 11.69 3.79
N ILE A 4 -3.76 12.03 4.55
CA ILE A 4 -3.70 12.07 6.02
C ILE A 4 -3.67 10.66 6.61
N ILE A 5 -4.44 9.72 6.03
CA ILE A 5 -4.44 8.31 6.44
C ILE A 5 -3.09 7.65 6.11
N LEU A 6 -2.49 8.01 4.98
CA LEU A 6 -1.18 7.51 4.57
C LEU A 6 -0.08 7.92 5.56
N LEU A 7 -0.08 9.18 5.99
CA LEU A 7 0.86 9.69 6.96
C LEU A 7 0.64 9.09 8.36
N PHE A 8 -0.62 8.84 8.74
CA PHE A 8 -0.99 8.21 10.01
C PHE A 8 -0.45 6.78 10.15
N LEU A 9 -0.54 6.01 9.09
CA LEU A 9 0.05 4.68 9.03
C LEU A 9 1.59 4.71 9.13
N ILE A 10 2.23 5.68 8.54
CA ILE A 10 3.69 5.81 8.45
C ILE A 10 4.35 5.99 9.82
N ILE A 11 3.80 6.82 10.65
CA ILE A 11 4.46 7.29 11.89
C ILE A 11 4.07 6.45 13.11
N SER A 12 2.83 5.94 13.16
CA SER A 12 2.39 5.11 14.28
C SER A 12 3.19 3.81 14.44
N ASN A 13 3.63 3.19 13.34
CA ASN A 13 4.39 1.95 13.41
C ASN A 13 5.90 2.14 13.59
N PHE A 14 6.47 3.27 13.22
CA PHE A 14 7.88 3.59 13.54
C PHE A 14 8.12 3.63 15.05
N LEU A 15 7.15 4.15 15.82
CA LEU A 15 7.22 4.22 17.28
C LEU A 15 7.01 2.86 17.97
N PHE A 16 6.22 1.96 17.35
CA PHE A 16 5.99 0.60 17.88
C PHE A 16 7.20 -0.34 17.69
N SER A 17 8.04 -0.13 16.68
CA SER A 17 9.20 -0.99 16.40
C SER A 17 10.43 -0.73 17.29
N GLN A 18 10.42 0.36 18.04
CA GLN A 18 11.49 0.78 18.96
C GLN A 18 11.03 0.66 20.41
N ASN A 19 10.71 -0.50 20.96
CA ASN A 19 10.53 -0.77 22.41
C ASN A 19 10.34 0.48 23.31
N TYR A 20 9.42 1.39 22.94
CA TYR A 20 9.05 2.54 23.76
C TYR A 20 7.96 2.13 24.75
N ILE A 21 8.36 1.33 25.74
CA ILE A 21 7.57 1.13 26.94
C ILE A 21 7.63 2.43 27.74
N GLY A 22 6.53 3.14 27.84
CA GLY A 22 6.33 4.08 28.92
C GLY A 22 6.31 5.56 28.63
N TYR A 23 6.09 6.03 27.40
CA TYR A 23 5.73 7.43 27.26
C TYR A 23 4.26 7.62 27.63
N GLN A 24 4.02 8.16 28.81
CA GLN A 24 2.71 8.68 29.20
C GLN A 24 2.32 9.73 28.16
N ILE A 25 1.34 9.38 27.36
CA ILE A 25 0.69 10.25 26.40
C ILE A 25 -0.03 11.32 27.21
N SER A 26 0.66 12.43 27.47
CA SER A 26 0.06 13.59 28.12
C SER A 26 -1.09 14.10 27.25
N GLN A 27 -2.32 14.06 27.77
CA GLN A 27 -3.50 14.63 27.10
C GLN A 27 -3.46 16.17 27.02
N ASN A 28 -2.43 16.81 27.60
CA ASN A 28 -2.26 18.25 27.62
C ASN A 28 -1.35 18.68 26.46
N ASN A 29 -1.93 18.75 25.27
CA ASN A 29 -1.24 19.06 24.02
C ASN A 29 -1.27 20.58 23.70
N ASP A 30 -1.01 21.45 24.68
CA ASP A 30 -1.11 22.89 24.43
C ASP A 30 -0.07 23.37 23.40
N LEU A 31 1.17 22.80 23.41
CA LEU A 31 2.17 23.08 22.39
C LEU A 31 1.70 22.64 21.00
N MET A 32 1.20 21.41 20.88
CA MET A 32 0.73 20.89 19.57
C MET A 32 -0.48 21.66 19.05
N LYS A 33 -1.40 22.07 19.92
CA LYS A 33 -2.53 22.94 19.55
C LYS A 33 -2.08 24.31 19.10
N SER A 34 -1.10 24.90 19.79
CA SER A 34 -0.53 26.20 19.42
C SER A 34 0.16 26.12 18.06
N ILE A 35 0.89 25.02 17.78
CA ILE A 35 1.48 24.75 16.45
C ILE A 35 0.38 24.59 15.38
N GLU A 36 -0.68 23.82 15.67
CA GLU A 36 -1.81 23.59 14.76
C GLU A 36 -2.54 24.89 14.42
N ASN A 37 -2.69 25.76 15.41
CA ASN A 37 -3.36 27.07 15.27
C ASN A 37 -2.43 28.17 14.74
N ASN A 38 -1.15 27.86 14.49
CA ASN A 38 -0.13 28.84 14.09
C ASN A 38 0.05 29.98 15.10
N ASP A 39 -0.11 29.68 16.38
CA ASP A 39 0.01 30.67 17.47
C ASP A 39 1.46 30.69 18.00
N ILE A 40 2.28 31.50 17.35
CA ILE A 40 3.71 31.61 17.62
C ILE A 40 3.98 32.12 19.04
N GLU A 41 3.19 33.08 19.54
CA GLU A 41 3.38 33.63 20.87
C GLU A 41 3.08 32.59 21.97
N SER A 42 2.02 31.81 21.80
CA SER A 42 1.74 30.71 22.72
C SER A 42 2.84 29.63 22.64
N VAL A 43 3.36 29.29 21.45
CA VAL A 43 4.51 28.39 21.30
C VAL A 43 5.72 28.92 22.09
N LYS A 44 6.11 30.19 21.91
CA LYS A 44 7.23 30.82 22.64
C LYS A 44 7.07 30.77 24.15
N ASN A 45 5.88 31.09 24.65
CA ASN A 45 5.60 31.08 26.06
C ASN A 45 5.68 29.67 26.66
N ILE A 46 5.07 28.69 26.00
CA ILE A 46 5.10 27.28 26.41
C ILE A 46 6.55 26.75 26.46
N LEU A 47 7.39 27.11 25.47
CA LEU A 47 8.78 26.69 25.41
C LEU A 47 9.63 27.34 26.52
N ARG A 48 9.41 28.63 26.81
CA ARG A 48 10.10 29.35 27.90
C ARG A 48 9.78 28.80 29.29
N ASP A 49 8.57 28.29 29.49
CA ASP A 49 8.15 27.67 30.74
C ASP A 49 8.78 26.26 30.96
N GLY A 50 9.67 25.82 30.11
CA GLY A 50 10.44 24.58 30.25
C GLY A 50 9.65 23.31 29.93
N ASN A 51 8.59 23.41 29.16
CA ASN A 51 7.83 22.25 28.70
C ASN A 51 8.65 21.37 27.73
N ASN A 52 8.34 20.08 27.73
CA ASN A 52 9.08 19.09 26.95
C ASN A 52 8.91 19.34 25.44
N LEU A 53 10.04 19.51 24.73
CA LEU A 53 10.09 19.69 23.28
C LEU A 53 9.74 18.42 22.52
N ASP A 54 10.02 17.24 23.11
CA ASP A 54 9.85 15.93 22.50
C ASP A 54 8.43 15.36 22.72
N ILE A 55 7.42 16.23 22.64
CA ILE A 55 6.01 15.83 22.71
C ILE A 55 5.59 15.27 21.34
N TYR A 56 5.11 14.04 21.35
CA TYR A 56 4.52 13.41 20.17
C TYR A 56 3.01 13.59 20.15
N ASN A 57 2.47 14.00 19.00
CA ASN A 57 1.04 14.06 18.79
C ASN A 57 0.44 12.65 18.75
N ASN A 58 -0.45 12.36 19.70
CA ASN A 58 -1.13 11.06 19.80
C ASN A 58 -1.88 10.65 18.54
N LYS A 59 -2.38 11.65 17.80
CA LYS A 59 -3.16 11.41 16.58
C LYS A 59 -2.29 11.04 15.40
N TYR A 60 -1.05 11.52 15.33
CA TYR A 60 -0.19 11.38 14.16
C TYR A 60 1.19 10.77 14.45
N GLY A 61 1.55 10.57 15.72
CA GLY A 61 2.86 10.09 16.13
C GLY A 61 4.03 11.00 15.71
N MET A 62 3.77 12.30 15.52
CA MET A 62 4.76 13.29 15.08
C MET A 62 5.29 14.07 16.28
N SER A 63 6.59 14.40 16.27
CA SER A 63 7.14 15.38 17.18
C SER A 63 6.64 16.79 16.83
N SER A 64 6.82 17.74 17.77
CA SER A 64 6.48 19.14 17.54
C SER A 64 7.18 19.71 16.31
N LEU A 65 8.46 19.35 16.11
CA LEU A 65 9.25 19.80 14.96
C LEU A 65 8.74 19.19 13.65
N MET A 66 8.45 17.89 13.63
CA MET A 66 7.85 17.22 12.48
C MET A 66 6.50 17.84 12.09
N TYR A 67 5.69 18.18 13.09
CA TYR A 67 4.37 18.76 12.85
C TYR A 67 4.44 20.19 12.34
N ALA A 68 5.36 21.01 12.87
CA ALA A 68 5.63 22.35 12.37
C ALA A 68 6.16 22.32 10.92
N ALA A 69 7.07 21.39 10.61
CA ALA A 69 7.57 21.17 9.25
C ALA A 69 6.44 20.77 8.28
N LYS A 70 5.56 19.86 8.71
CA LYS A 70 4.38 19.44 7.94
C LYS A 70 3.43 20.58 7.60
N LEU A 71 3.25 21.50 8.52
CA LEU A 71 2.37 22.68 8.33
C LEU A 71 3.04 23.81 7.53
N GLY A 72 4.34 23.70 7.26
CA GLY A 72 5.08 24.71 6.51
C GLY A 72 5.39 25.97 7.34
N ASN A 73 5.42 25.86 8.66
CA ASN A 73 5.60 27.03 9.51
C ASN A 73 7.07 27.24 9.87
N MET A 74 7.77 27.99 9.03
CA MET A 74 9.19 28.32 9.22
C MET A 74 9.49 29.03 10.55
N GLU A 75 8.62 29.89 11.03
CA GLU A 75 8.87 30.64 12.24
C GLU A 75 8.81 29.73 13.48
N ILE A 76 7.80 28.85 13.54
CA ILE A 76 7.70 27.84 14.62
C ILE A 76 8.86 26.83 14.52
N VAL A 77 9.26 26.41 13.30
CA VAL A 77 10.43 25.53 13.11
C VAL A 77 11.69 26.17 13.71
N LYS A 78 11.94 27.46 13.45
CA LYS A 78 13.09 28.16 14.03
C LYS A 78 13.02 28.20 15.54
N GLU A 79 11.89 28.58 16.12
CA GLU A 79 11.73 28.61 17.58
C GLU A 79 12.00 27.24 18.21
N LEU A 80 11.43 26.16 17.65
CA LEU A 80 11.67 24.81 18.17
C LEU A 80 13.14 24.41 18.10
N LEU A 81 13.84 24.73 17.00
CA LEU A 81 15.28 24.48 16.87
C LEU A 81 16.10 25.29 17.85
N ASP A 82 15.79 26.58 18.03
CA ASP A 82 16.48 27.48 18.96
C ASP A 82 16.30 27.01 20.43
N PHE A 83 15.19 26.37 20.77
CA PHE A 83 14.96 25.71 22.04
C PHE A 83 15.53 24.29 22.14
N GLY A 84 16.20 23.80 21.10
CA GLY A 84 16.99 22.56 21.12
C GLY A 84 16.28 21.30 20.66
N ALA A 85 15.24 21.40 19.84
CA ALA A 85 14.66 20.24 19.15
C ALA A 85 15.70 19.55 18.27
N LYS A 86 15.78 18.20 18.31
CA LYS A 86 16.89 17.44 17.70
C LYS A 86 16.48 16.43 16.63
N ASP A 87 15.19 16.12 16.49
CA ASP A 87 14.69 15.13 15.53
C ASP A 87 14.45 15.71 14.13
N PHE A 88 15.40 16.56 13.68
CA PHE A 88 15.31 17.30 12.43
C PHE A 88 15.44 16.42 11.17
N ASP A 89 15.99 15.21 11.25
CA ASP A 89 16.07 14.32 10.09
C ASP A 89 14.68 13.95 9.57
N PHE A 90 13.76 13.53 10.44
CA PHE A 90 12.40 13.22 10.02
C PHE A 90 11.61 14.47 9.63
N ALA A 91 11.82 15.59 10.32
CA ALA A 91 11.21 16.86 9.96
C ALA A 91 11.68 17.33 8.57
N PHE A 92 12.96 17.09 8.22
CA PHE A 92 13.51 17.32 6.90
C PHE A 92 12.79 16.50 5.82
N TYR A 93 12.62 15.17 6.05
CA TYR A 93 11.92 14.32 5.09
C TYR A 93 10.46 14.76 4.89
N ILE A 94 9.78 15.15 5.97
CA ILE A 94 8.40 15.66 5.91
C ILE A 94 8.34 16.99 5.14
N ALA A 95 9.27 17.92 5.40
CA ALA A 95 9.35 19.18 4.65
C ALA A 95 9.52 18.93 3.15
N CYS A 96 10.39 17.99 2.77
CA CYS A 96 10.58 17.57 1.37
C CYS A 96 9.30 16.97 0.78
N MET A 97 8.56 16.15 1.53
CA MET A 97 7.33 15.52 1.09
C MET A 97 6.21 16.54 0.87
N GLU A 98 6.07 17.50 1.76
CA GLU A 98 5.01 18.51 1.72
C GLU A 98 5.34 19.70 0.78
N GLY A 99 6.59 19.80 0.29
CA GLY A 99 7.00 20.82 -0.67
C GLY A 99 7.62 22.09 -0.07
N TYR A 100 7.98 22.08 1.19
CA TYR A 100 8.55 23.25 1.88
C TYR A 100 10.08 23.23 1.81
N TRP A 101 10.61 23.64 0.64
CA TRP A 101 12.06 23.60 0.39
C TRP A 101 12.87 24.53 1.28
N ASP A 102 12.36 25.68 1.62
CA ASP A 102 13.00 26.63 2.56
C ASP A 102 13.17 26.03 3.95
N ILE A 103 12.18 25.30 4.44
CA ILE A 103 12.25 24.57 5.71
C ILE A 103 13.23 23.39 5.58
N ALA A 104 13.21 22.67 4.46
CA ALA A 104 14.15 21.60 4.18
C ALA A 104 15.60 22.11 4.18
N GLN A 105 15.87 23.25 3.56
CA GLN A 105 17.19 23.92 3.59
C GLN A 105 17.62 24.31 5.02
N LYS A 106 16.68 24.76 5.86
CA LYS A 106 16.99 25.05 7.27
C LYS A 106 17.49 23.79 7.97
N PHE A 107 16.84 22.63 7.79
CA PHE A 107 17.29 21.37 8.37
C PHE A 107 18.63 20.87 7.79
N ILE A 108 18.90 21.07 6.51
CA ILE A 108 20.23 20.80 5.93
C ILE A 108 21.32 21.62 6.63
N ASN A 109 21.04 22.88 6.93
CA ASN A 109 21.96 23.75 7.66
C ASN A 109 22.17 23.31 9.12
N GLU A 110 21.19 22.63 9.73
CA GLU A 110 21.32 21.99 11.04
C GLU A 110 22.03 20.63 11.01
N GLY A 111 22.35 20.09 9.80
CA GLY A 111 23.12 18.88 9.63
C GLY A 111 22.36 17.69 9.03
N ALA A 112 21.09 17.85 8.62
CA ALA A 112 20.38 16.81 7.90
C ALA A 112 21.08 16.52 6.56
N ASN A 113 21.41 15.26 6.30
CA ASN A 113 22.24 14.89 5.15
C ASN A 113 21.81 13.59 4.44
N ASN A 114 20.77 12.93 4.88
CA ASN A 114 20.30 11.73 4.22
C ASN A 114 19.39 12.08 3.03
N PHE A 115 20.02 12.52 1.93
CA PHE A 115 19.34 12.97 0.73
C PHE A 115 18.63 11.84 -0.01
N ASP A 116 19.08 10.58 0.12
CA ASP A 116 18.41 9.43 -0.50
C ASP A 116 17.02 9.17 0.12
N ILE A 117 16.90 9.24 1.43
CA ILE A 117 15.59 9.13 2.09
C ILE A 117 14.72 10.36 1.75
N ALA A 118 15.27 11.57 1.83
CA ALA A 118 14.55 12.78 1.47
C ALA A 118 14.02 12.72 0.02
N LEU A 119 14.81 12.17 -0.92
CA LEU A 119 14.43 11.97 -2.31
C LEU A 119 13.18 11.08 -2.44
N THR A 120 13.12 9.99 -1.68
CA THR A 120 11.94 9.10 -1.70
C THR A 120 10.70 9.76 -1.11
N TYR A 121 10.87 10.60 -0.08
CA TYR A 121 9.77 11.39 0.50
C TYR A 121 9.30 12.50 -0.46
N ALA A 122 10.21 13.23 -1.10
CA ALA A 122 9.85 14.21 -2.12
C ALA A 122 9.13 13.55 -3.31
N ALA A 123 9.58 12.36 -3.72
CA ALA A 123 8.99 11.60 -4.81
C ALA A 123 7.57 11.12 -4.51
N ILE A 124 7.31 10.60 -3.30
CA ILE A 124 5.95 10.17 -2.90
C ILE A 124 5.02 11.38 -2.65
N GLY A 125 5.59 12.54 -2.28
CA GLY A 125 4.87 13.80 -2.10
C GLY A 125 4.53 14.52 -3.41
N GLY A 126 5.19 14.17 -4.51
CA GLY A 126 4.96 14.79 -5.83
C GLY A 126 5.75 16.08 -6.04
N GLN A 127 6.87 16.26 -5.37
CA GLN A 127 7.62 17.52 -5.34
C GLN A 127 8.81 17.48 -6.34
N LEU A 128 8.51 17.62 -7.62
CA LEU A 128 9.52 17.48 -8.70
C LEU A 128 10.71 18.42 -8.54
N ASP A 129 10.48 19.67 -8.15
CA ASP A 129 11.57 20.64 -7.99
C ASP A 129 12.50 20.24 -6.84
N ILE A 130 11.94 19.77 -5.72
CA ILE A 130 12.72 19.26 -4.59
C ILE A 130 13.47 17.97 -4.97
N VAL A 131 12.86 17.10 -5.78
CA VAL A 131 13.53 15.90 -6.33
C VAL A 131 14.79 16.30 -7.10
N LYS A 132 14.71 17.32 -7.96
CA LYS A 132 15.86 17.83 -8.72
C LYS A 132 16.95 18.41 -7.81
N GLU A 133 16.55 19.21 -6.82
CA GLU A 133 17.49 19.80 -5.86
C GLU A 133 18.21 18.74 -5.03
N LEU A 134 17.50 17.71 -4.55
CA LEU A 134 18.09 16.61 -3.79
C LEU A 134 19.10 15.79 -4.62
N ILE A 135 18.81 15.57 -5.91
CA ILE A 135 19.76 14.92 -6.82
C ILE A 135 21.00 15.80 -7.01
N ASN A 136 20.84 17.12 -7.19
CA ASN A 136 21.95 18.07 -7.26
C ASN A 136 22.81 18.06 -5.99
N LEU A 137 22.21 17.86 -4.82
CA LEU A 137 22.88 17.71 -3.53
C LEU A 137 23.53 16.33 -3.32
N GLY A 138 23.37 15.41 -4.26
CA GLY A 138 24.06 14.11 -4.27
C GLY A 138 23.21 12.90 -3.86
N ALA A 139 21.90 12.99 -3.83
CA ALA A 139 21.02 11.83 -3.72
C ALA A 139 21.24 10.87 -4.90
N LYS A 140 21.29 9.55 -4.63
CA LYS A 140 21.65 8.51 -5.62
C LYS A 140 20.59 7.43 -5.78
N ASP A 141 19.73 7.20 -4.80
CA ASP A 141 18.73 6.12 -4.86
C ASP A 141 17.49 6.52 -5.70
N ILE A 142 17.72 6.83 -6.99
CA ILE A 142 16.65 7.11 -7.95
C ILE A 142 15.74 5.90 -8.20
N ASN A 143 16.21 4.67 -7.94
CA ASN A 143 15.42 3.47 -8.10
C ASN A 143 14.38 3.32 -6.96
N GLY A 144 14.77 3.56 -5.72
CA GLY A 144 13.84 3.60 -4.58
C GLY A 144 12.85 4.74 -4.72
N ALA A 145 13.32 5.91 -5.13
CA ALA A 145 12.48 7.08 -5.37
C ALA A 145 11.47 6.86 -6.52
N LEU A 146 11.84 6.13 -7.59
CA LEU A 146 10.90 5.74 -8.66
C LEU A 146 9.73 4.92 -8.11
N VAL A 147 9.99 3.94 -7.24
CA VAL A 147 8.91 3.13 -6.62
C VAL A 147 8.00 4.03 -5.78
N SER A 148 8.57 4.99 -5.04
CA SER A 148 7.80 5.95 -4.22
C SER A 148 6.96 6.90 -5.08
N ALA A 149 7.50 7.40 -6.21
CA ALA A 149 6.75 8.21 -7.18
C ALA A 149 5.58 7.43 -7.80
N CYS A 150 5.76 6.14 -8.10
CA CYS A 150 4.70 5.27 -8.60
C CYS A 150 3.58 5.07 -7.56
N GLU A 151 3.91 4.85 -6.29
CA GLU A 151 2.94 4.73 -5.19
C GLU A 151 2.19 6.05 -4.96
N GLY A 152 2.88 7.19 -5.08
CA GLY A 152 2.31 8.54 -4.98
C GLY A 152 1.45 8.93 -6.20
N ASN A 153 1.53 8.19 -7.31
CA ASN A 153 0.89 8.48 -8.59
C ASN A 153 1.36 9.80 -9.25
N HIS A 154 2.66 10.08 -9.20
CA HIS A 154 3.26 11.31 -9.74
C HIS A 154 3.95 11.05 -11.10
N LEU A 155 3.18 11.08 -12.18
CA LEU A 155 3.63 10.74 -13.54
C LEU A 155 4.87 11.52 -13.98
N GLU A 156 4.92 12.83 -13.75
CA GLU A 156 6.05 13.65 -14.20
C GLU A 156 7.36 13.31 -13.47
N ILE A 157 7.27 12.91 -12.20
CA ILE A 157 8.44 12.43 -11.45
C ILE A 157 8.86 11.05 -11.96
N VAL A 158 7.90 10.17 -12.26
CA VAL A 158 8.17 8.84 -12.86
C VAL A 158 8.93 9.00 -14.17
N LYS A 159 8.45 9.86 -15.09
CA LYS A 159 9.13 10.18 -16.36
C LYS A 159 10.54 10.71 -16.11
N TYR A 160 10.66 11.68 -15.21
CA TYR A 160 11.95 12.27 -14.86
C TYR A 160 12.96 11.20 -14.39
N PHE A 161 12.56 10.27 -13.51
CA PHE A 161 13.46 9.20 -13.08
C PHE A 161 13.81 8.22 -14.19
N ILE A 162 12.85 7.85 -15.05
CA ILE A 162 13.10 6.97 -16.21
C ILE A 162 14.11 7.64 -17.17
N GLU A 163 13.93 8.91 -17.50
CA GLU A 163 14.83 9.70 -18.36
C GLU A 163 16.24 9.81 -17.76
N ASN A 164 16.36 9.82 -16.43
CA ASN A 164 17.64 9.84 -15.72
C ASN A 164 18.19 8.43 -15.41
N GLY A 165 17.69 7.39 -16.09
CA GLY A 165 18.25 6.03 -16.04
C GLY A 165 17.81 5.17 -14.88
N ALA A 166 16.72 5.49 -14.19
CA ALA A 166 16.17 4.62 -13.16
C ALA A 166 15.73 3.27 -13.75
N ASN A 167 16.06 2.18 -13.05
CA ASN A 167 15.73 0.84 -13.48
C ASN A 167 14.29 0.48 -13.08
N VAL A 168 13.38 0.44 -14.07
CA VAL A 168 11.95 0.12 -13.89
C VAL A 168 11.69 -1.32 -13.38
N ASN A 169 12.71 -2.17 -13.37
CA ASN A 169 12.63 -3.56 -12.92
C ASN A 169 13.29 -3.78 -11.54
N THR A 170 13.65 -2.73 -10.82
CA THR A 170 14.24 -2.82 -9.47
C THR A 170 13.15 -2.93 -8.41
N LYS A 171 13.32 -3.86 -7.47
CA LYS A 171 12.49 -3.92 -6.25
C LYS A 171 13.06 -3.00 -5.18
N ALA A 172 12.25 -2.12 -4.62
CA ALA A 172 12.62 -1.27 -3.50
C ALA A 172 11.54 -1.25 -2.41
N TYR A 173 11.93 -0.85 -1.21
CA TYR A 173 10.96 -0.47 -0.18
C TYR A 173 10.41 0.91 -0.52
N ILE A 174 9.15 1.14 -0.15
CA ILE A 174 8.57 2.47 -0.22
C ILE A 174 8.85 3.13 1.11
N GLU A 175 9.68 4.17 1.10
CA GLU A 175 9.80 5.04 2.25
C GLU A 175 8.50 5.90 2.35
N PRO A 176 7.98 6.12 3.51
CA PRO A 176 8.46 5.76 4.85
C PRO A 176 8.03 4.38 5.38
N TYR A 177 7.53 3.48 4.55
CA TYR A 177 6.98 2.18 4.98
C TYR A 177 8.02 1.10 5.28
N ARG A 178 9.31 1.40 5.10
CA ARG A 178 10.40 0.42 5.23
C ARG A 178 10.43 -0.34 6.55
N TYR A 179 10.06 0.34 7.63
CA TYR A 179 10.16 -0.19 8.99
C TYR A 179 8.89 -0.85 9.52
N TYR A 180 7.87 -0.95 8.66
CA TYR A 180 6.65 -1.66 9.05
C TYR A 180 6.89 -3.16 9.14
N GLU A 181 6.38 -3.77 10.19
CA GLU A 181 6.27 -5.23 10.25
C GLU A 181 5.42 -5.70 9.05
N GLY A 182 6.04 -6.53 8.18
CA GLY A 182 5.40 -6.95 6.94
C GLY A 182 5.61 -6.05 5.74
N ALA A 183 6.36 -4.95 5.85
CA ALA A 183 6.76 -4.14 4.69
C ALA A 183 7.46 -5.01 3.64
N LYS A 184 7.01 -4.91 2.39
CA LYS A 184 7.55 -5.68 1.28
C LYS A 184 8.12 -4.74 0.23
N ARG A 185 9.24 -5.16 -0.36
CA ARG A 185 9.77 -4.48 -1.54
C ARG A 185 8.80 -4.66 -2.70
N LYS A 186 8.56 -3.58 -3.45
CA LYS A 186 7.70 -3.57 -4.65
C LYS A 186 8.53 -3.26 -5.89
N TYR A 187 8.08 -3.72 -7.05
CA TYR A 187 8.51 -3.15 -8.33
C TYR A 187 7.74 -1.85 -8.58
N PRO A 188 8.27 -0.91 -9.37
CA PRO A 188 7.54 0.30 -9.78
C PRO A 188 6.13 -0.01 -10.29
N ILE A 189 6.00 -0.99 -11.20
CA ILE A 189 4.71 -1.39 -11.78
C ILE A 189 3.73 -1.98 -10.75
N THR A 190 4.20 -2.61 -9.67
CA THR A 190 3.33 -3.12 -8.59
C THR A 190 2.90 -2.03 -7.62
N ALA A 191 3.64 -0.93 -7.57
CA ALA A 191 3.33 0.25 -6.76
C ALA A 191 2.31 1.16 -7.47
N ALA A 192 2.39 1.26 -8.80
CA ALA A 192 1.53 2.12 -9.61
C ALA A 192 0.05 1.72 -9.53
N THR A 193 -0.82 2.74 -9.50
CA THR A 193 -2.28 2.60 -9.60
C THR A 193 -2.87 3.41 -10.76
N ASN A 194 -2.09 4.31 -11.35
CA ASN A 194 -2.47 5.12 -12.48
C ASN A 194 -2.06 4.42 -13.78
N ILE A 195 -3.00 4.30 -14.73
CA ILE A 195 -2.76 3.63 -16.02
C ILE A 195 -1.67 4.31 -16.85
N ASP A 196 -1.56 5.63 -16.79
CA ASP A 196 -0.55 6.35 -17.57
C ASP A 196 0.86 6.06 -17.04
N ILE A 197 1.01 5.92 -15.72
CA ILE A 197 2.26 5.46 -15.11
C ILE A 197 2.56 4.01 -15.49
N ILE A 198 1.56 3.13 -15.47
CA ILE A 198 1.74 1.73 -15.88
C ILE A 198 2.21 1.66 -17.34
N LYS A 199 1.58 2.43 -18.24
CA LYS A 199 2.00 2.52 -19.66
C LYS A 199 3.43 3.04 -19.82
N GLU A 200 3.79 4.09 -19.08
CA GLU A 200 5.13 4.67 -19.10
C GLU A 200 6.19 3.63 -18.67
N LEU A 201 5.91 2.89 -17.58
CA LEU A 201 6.81 1.83 -17.12
C LEU A 201 6.93 0.68 -18.13
N VAL A 202 5.82 0.28 -18.78
CA VAL A 202 5.84 -0.75 -19.84
C VAL A 202 6.65 -0.28 -21.04
N ASN A 203 6.45 0.96 -21.49
CA ASN A 203 7.21 1.56 -22.59
C ASN A 203 8.71 1.64 -22.28
N ALA A 204 9.05 1.88 -21.00
CA ALA A 204 10.42 1.85 -20.50
C ALA A 204 10.98 0.44 -20.26
N GLY A 205 10.23 -0.63 -20.60
CA GLY A 205 10.70 -2.02 -20.52
C GLY A 205 10.43 -2.71 -19.17
N ALA A 206 9.37 -2.37 -18.47
CA ALA A 206 8.96 -3.14 -17.29
C ALA A 206 8.50 -4.55 -17.69
N THR A 207 9.10 -5.59 -17.07
CA THR A 207 8.85 -7.01 -17.39
C THR A 207 7.97 -7.73 -16.37
N ASN A 208 7.64 -7.09 -15.24
CA ASN A 208 6.98 -7.71 -14.10
C ASN A 208 5.44 -7.57 -14.13
N LEU A 209 4.83 -7.59 -15.35
CA LEU A 209 3.38 -7.41 -15.51
C LEU A 209 2.58 -8.49 -14.79
N ASN A 210 3.02 -9.76 -14.88
CA ASN A 210 2.34 -10.88 -14.24
C ASN A 210 2.37 -10.78 -12.71
N GLU A 211 3.50 -10.33 -12.13
CA GLU A 211 3.59 -10.08 -10.68
C GLU A 211 2.69 -8.91 -10.26
N ALA A 212 2.63 -7.85 -11.09
CA ALA A 212 1.71 -6.74 -10.88
C ALA A 212 0.23 -7.19 -10.96
N LEU A 213 -0.11 -8.04 -11.91
CA LEU A 213 -1.45 -8.61 -12.07
C LEU A 213 -1.88 -9.37 -10.80
N ILE A 214 -1.04 -10.29 -10.33
CA ILE A 214 -1.29 -11.05 -9.08
C ILE A 214 -1.35 -10.11 -7.85
N TYR A 215 -0.48 -9.09 -7.80
CA TYR A 215 -0.51 -8.11 -6.72
C TYR A 215 -1.85 -7.35 -6.68
N ASN A 216 -2.33 -6.87 -7.83
CA ASN A 216 -3.61 -6.16 -7.93
C ASN A 216 -4.82 -7.08 -7.65
N ALA A 217 -4.75 -8.37 -8.04
CA ALA A 217 -5.79 -9.34 -7.74
C ALA A 217 -6.01 -9.56 -6.22
N LYS A 218 -4.97 -9.38 -5.40
CA LYS A 218 -5.02 -9.45 -3.93
C LYS A 218 -5.63 -8.21 -3.26
N GLN A 219 -5.75 -7.09 -3.99
CA GLN A 219 -6.27 -5.83 -3.45
C GLN A 219 -7.75 -5.67 -3.81
N THR A 220 -8.55 -5.14 -2.88
CA THR A 220 -10.01 -5.05 -3.07
C THR A 220 -10.44 -4.02 -4.11
N ASN A 221 -9.71 -2.93 -4.30
CA ASN A 221 -10.15 -1.77 -5.08
C ASN A 221 -9.28 -1.49 -6.31
N ARG A 222 -8.82 -2.55 -7.02
CA ARG A 222 -7.89 -2.41 -8.16
C ARG A 222 -8.33 -3.21 -9.40
N MET A 223 -9.64 -3.32 -9.64
CA MET A 223 -10.13 -4.07 -10.81
C MET A 223 -9.72 -3.43 -12.13
N ASP A 224 -9.77 -2.09 -12.23
CA ASP A 224 -9.35 -1.38 -13.45
C ASP A 224 -7.89 -1.68 -13.79
N ASN A 225 -7.01 -1.76 -12.79
CA ASN A 225 -5.61 -2.10 -13.00
C ASN A 225 -5.41 -3.53 -13.50
N ILE A 226 -6.27 -4.47 -13.09
CA ILE A 226 -6.24 -5.86 -13.61
C ILE A 226 -6.51 -5.84 -15.11
N PHE A 227 -7.58 -5.18 -15.55
CA PHE A 227 -7.92 -5.09 -16.97
C PHE A 227 -6.86 -4.33 -17.77
N ASN A 228 -6.35 -3.22 -17.26
CA ASN A 228 -5.27 -2.46 -17.88
C ASN A 228 -4.00 -3.30 -18.07
N LEU A 229 -3.62 -4.10 -17.06
CA LEU A 229 -2.45 -4.98 -17.16
C LEU A 229 -2.65 -6.10 -18.17
N LEU A 230 -3.88 -6.66 -18.26
CA LEU A 230 -4.21 -7.68 -19.27
C LEU A 230 -4.15 -7.09 -20.69
N GLU A 231 -4.66 -5.86 -20.90
CA GLU A 231 -4.56 -5.15 -22.18
C GLU A 231 -3.10 -4.85 -22.56
N LEU A 232 -2.22 -4.64 -21.59
CA LEU A 232 -0.80 -4.42 -21.79
C LEU A 232 0.02 -5.73 -21.92
N GLY A 233 -0.65 -6.88 -21.96
CA GLY A 233 -0.03 -8.17 -22.23
C GLY A 233 0.35 -9.00 -21.01
N ALA A 234 -0.17 -8.69 -19.83
CA ALA A 234 -0.05 -9.59 -18.69
C ALA A 234 -0.80 -10.90 -18.98
N ASP A 235 -0.21 -12.04 -18.59
CA ASP A 235 -0.82 -13.35 -18.77
C ASP A 235 -1.95 -13.58 -17.75
N ILE A 236 -3.18 -13.73 -18.25
CA ILE A 236 -4.37 -13.99 -17.44
C ILE A 236 -4.26 -15.27 -16.61
N ASN A 237 -3.45 -16.24 -17.04
CA ASN A 237 -3.20 -17.49 -16.38
C ASN A 237 -2.02 -17.45 -15.40
N SER A 238 -1.47 -16.27 -15.18
CA SER A 238 -0.45 -16.06 -14.16
C SER A 238 -0.91 -16.50 -12.79
N HIS A 239 -0.01 -17.07 -12.03
CA HIS A 239 -0.27 -17.54 -10.68
C HIS A 239 0.77 -17.05 -9.69
N ASN A 240 0.41 -17.04 -8.43
CA ASN A 240 1.31 -16.69 -7.34
C ASN A 240 2.32 -17.83 -7.12
N TYR A 241 3.62 -17.56 -7.24
CA TYR A 241 4.68 -18.55 -7.11
C TYR A 241 4.78 -19.23 -5.71
N VAL A 242 4.15 -18.65 -4.66
CA VAL A 242 4.17 -19.22 -3.30
C VAL A 242 3.07 -20.24 -3.11
N ASN A 243 1.83 -19.92 -3.52
CA ASN A 243 0.64 -20.75 -3.28
C ASN A 243 -0.06 -21.22 -4.55
N GLU A 244 0.48 -20.84 -5.72
CA GLU A 244 -0.02 -21.21 -7.06
C GLU A 244 -1.45 -20.77 -7.34
N LYS A 245 -2.01 -19.83 -6.56
CA LYS A 245 -3.33 -19.26 -6.83
C LYS A 245 -3.31 -18.40 -8.08
N THR A 246 -4.31 -18.59 -8.94
CA THR A 246 -4.59 -17.74 -10.10
C THR A 246 -5.27 -16.44 -9.68
N ILE A 247 -5.34 -15.47 -10.63
CA ILE A 247 -6.08 -14.21 -10.37
C ILE A 247 -7.54 -14.49 -10.05
N LEU A 248 -8.20 -15.42 -10.76
CA LEU A 248 -9.60 -15.76 -10.53
C LEU A 248 -9.83 -16.32 -9.12
N MET A 249 -8.91 -17.13 -8.58
CA MET A 249 -8.98 -17.61 -7.20
C MET A 249 -8.91 -16.48 -6.16
N TYR A 250 -8.12 -15.43 -6.42
CA TYR A 250 -8.10 -14.26 -5.54
C TYR A 250 -9.38 -13.42 -5.65
N LEU A 251 -9.96 -13.30 -6.85
CA LEU A 251 -11.15 -12.49 -7.08
C LEU A 251 -12.39 -13.07 -6.39
N ILE A 252 -12.55 -14.39 -6.41
CA ILE A 252 -13.70 -15.05 -5.75
C ILE A 252 -13.59 -15.08 -4.22
N GLU A 253 -12.38 -14.88 -3.67
CA GLU A 253 -12.09 -14.88 -2.24
C GLU A 253 -12.09 -13.47 -1.65
N ARG A 254 -12.81 -12.53 -2.24
CA ARG A 254 -13.00 -11.18 -1.71
C ARG A 254 -14.22 -11.13 -0.81
N GLU A 255 -14.25 -10.17 0.11
CA GLU A 255 -15.41 -9.89 0.95
C GLU A 255 -16.67 -9.58 0.10
N ASN A 256 -16.49 -8.76 -0.94
CA ASN A 256 -17.53 -8.41 -1.91
C ASN A 256 -16.96 -8.65 -3.31
N PRO A 257 -17.05 -9.87 -3.84
CA PRO A 257 -16.53 -10.16 -5.17
C PRO A 257 -17.40 -9.52 -6.25
N ASP A 258 -16.77 -8.89 -7.23
CA ASP A 258 -17.41 -8.27 -8.38
C ASP A 258 -17.75 -9.36 -9.41
N ILE A 259 -19.04 -9.71 -9.50
CA ILE A 259 -19.53 -10.80 -10.35
C ILE A 259 -19.32 -10.49 -11.83
N GLU A 260 -19.56 -9.25 -12.27
CA GLU A 260 -19.40 -8.86 -13.67
C GLU A 260 -17.92 -8.87 -14.08
N ALA A 261 -17.04 -8.41 -13.20
CA ALA A 261 -15.61 -8.51 -13.43
C ALA A 261 -15.13 -9.98 -13.49
N ILE A 262 -15.67 -10.86 -12.64
CA ILE A 262 -15.38 -12.29 -12.66
C ILE A 262 -15.84 -12.93 -14.00
N LYS A 263 -17.04 -12.62 -14.47
CA LYS A 263 -17.56 -13.06 -15.78
C LYS A 263 -16.62 -12.63 -16.90
N LYS A 264 -16.22 -11.36 -16.91
CA LYS A 264 -15.28 -10.84 -17.91
C LYS A 264 -13.92 -11.55 -17.89
N ILE A 265 -13.37 -11.86 -16.70
CA ILE A 265 -12.13 -12.64 -16.56
C ILE A 265 -12.30 -14.07 -17.12
N ILE A 266 -13.46 -14.70 -16.91
CA ILE A 266 -13.78 -16.02 -17.47
C ILE A 266 -13.86 -15.93 -19.00
N GLU A 267 -14.56 -14.92 -19.55
CA GLU A 267 -14.70 -14.69 -21.00
C GLU A 267 -13.34 -14.42 -21.69
N LEU A 268 -12.40 -13.80 -21.00
CA LEU A 268 -11.03 -13.57 -21.50
C LEU A 268 -10.19 -14.84 -21.57
N GLY A 269 -10.73 -16.01 -21.20
CA GLY A 269 -10.08 -17.31 -21.40
C GLY A 269 -9.15 -17.75 -20.27
N THR A 270 -9.45 -17.38 -19.03
CA THR A 270 -8.73 -17.90 -17.88
C THR A 270 -8.87 -19.44 -17.79
N ASP A 271 -7.80 -20.13 -17.38
CA ASP A 271 -7.88 -21.57 -17.08
C ASP A 271 -8.75 -21.82 -15.84
N ILE A 272 -10.01 -22.16 -16.09
CA ILE A 272 -11.02 -22.41 -15.04
C ILE A 272 -10.69 -23.66 -14.20
N ASN A 273 -9.82 -24.54 -14.70
CA ASN A 273 -9.43 -25.80 -14.05
C ASN A 273 -8.01 -25.78 -13.44
N ALA A 274 -7.34 -24.63 -13.48
CA ALA A 274 -6.08 -24.45 -12.77
C ALA A 274 -6.21 -24.79 -11.29
N THR A 275 -5.15 -25.30 -10.68
CA THR A 275 -5.12 -25.68 -9.27
C THR A 275 -4.11 -24.87 -8.48
N ASP A 276 -4.41 -24.63 -7.19
CA ASP A 276 -3.43 -24.09 -6.26
C ASP A 276 -2.42 -25.18 -5.82
N ARG A 277 -1.42 -24.82 -5.01
CA ARG A 277 -0.39 -25.74 -4.48
C ARG A 277 -0.96 -26.97 -3.78
N ASN A 278 -2.16 -26.87 -3.24
CA ASN A 278 -2.84 -28.00 -2.57
C ASN A 278 -3.71 -28.82 -3.55
N GLY A 279 -3.63 -28.57 -4.85
CA GLY A 279 -4.46 -29.22 -5.87
C GLY A 279 -5.92 -28.76 -5.82
N ASN A 280 -6.24 -27.66 -5.11
CA ASN A 280 -7.60 -27.14 -5.10
C ASN A 280 -7.85 -26.37 -6.39
N ASN A 281 -8.85 -26.80 -7.16
CA ASN A 281 -9.37 -25.99 -8.27
C ASN A 281 -10.29 -24.87 -7.74
N ILE A 282 -10.83 -24.07 -8.64
CA ILE A 282 -11.65 -22.91 -8.33
C ILE A 282 -12.91 -23.26 -7.49
N LEU A 283 -13.56 -24.41 -7.77
CA LEU A 283 -14.74 -24.85 -7.02
C LEU A 283 -14.39 -25.26 -5.60
N ILE A 284 -13.28 -25.97 -5.39
CA ILE A 284 -12.78 -26.31 -4.07
C ILE A 284 -12.44 -25.05 -3.29
N ARG A 285 -11.78 -24.07 -3.92
CA ARG A 285 -11.45 -22.78 -3.32
C ARG A 285 -12.70 -22.02 -2.89
N ALA A 286 -13.70 -21.93 -3.75
CA ALA A 286 -14.98 -21.28 -3.48
C ALA A 286 -15.73 -21.91 -2.28
N VAL A 287 -15.72 -23.24 -2.17
CA VAL A 287 -16.32 -23.95 -1.03
C VAL A 287 -15.53 -23.76 0.26
N LEU A 288 -14.18 -23.69 0.17
CA LEU A 288 -13.31 -23.49 1.31
C LEU A 288 -13.30 -22.06 1.84
N PHE A 289 -13.60 -21.08 0.97
CA PHE A 289 -13.54 -19.69 1.36
C PHE A 289 -14.61 -19.36 2.40
N GLU A 290 -14.14 -18.94 3.55
CA GLU A 290 -14.93 -18.36 4.65
C GLU A 290 -14.03 -17.32 5.30
N TYR A 291 -14.58 -16.13 5.50
CA TYR A 291 -13.92 -15.02 6.15
C TYR A 291 -14.85 -14.45 7.20
N ASP A 292 -14.38 -14.46 8.44
CA ASP A 292 -15.11 -13.92 9.58
C ASP A 292 -14.67 -12.48 9.82
N LYS A 293 -15.63 -11.57 9.89
CA LYS A 293 -15.38 -10.15 10.21
C LYS A 293 -16.28 -9.75 11.37
N GLU A 294 -15.67 -9.17 12.39
CA GLU A 294 -16.38 -8.46 13.44
C GLU A 294 -16.48 -6.99 13.06
N ASP A 295 -17.70 -6.50 12.94
CA ASP A 295 -18.00 -5.09 12.69
C ASP A 295 -19.04 -4.61 13.71
N ASN A 296 -18.63 -3.70 14.60
CA ASN A 296 -19.48 -3.14 15.66
C ASN A 296 -20.14 -4.21 16.57
N GLY A 297 -19.39 -5.28 16.92
CA GLY A 297 -19.89 -6.38 17.74
C GLY A 297 -20.78 -7.39 16.99
N ILE A 298 -20.87 -7.29 15.68
CA ILE A 298 -21.63 -8.23 14.82
C ILE A 298 -20.60 -9.08 14.05
N TYR A 299 -20.63 -10.40 14.28
CA TYR A 299 -19.86 -11.34 13.50
C TYR A 299 -20.57 -11.64 12.17
N ARG A 300 -19.86 -11.38 11.05
CA ARG A 300 -20.35 -11.73 9.72
C ARG A 300 -19.42 -12.75 9.09
N VAL A 301 -20.01 -13.83 8.55
CA VAL A 301 -19.30 -14.85 7.79
C VAL A 301 -19.52 -14.56 6.30
N PHE A 302 -18.44 -14.28 5.58
CA PHE A 302 -18.47 -14.12 4.14
C PHE A 302 -18.07 -15.42 3.47
N SER A 303 -18.76 -15.78 2.42
CA SER A 303 -18.46 -16.94 1.58
C SER A 303 -18.64 -16.56 0.12
N THR A 304 -18.09 -17.36 -0.80
CA THR A 304 -18.32 -17.14 -2.23
C THR A 304 -19.82 -17.19 -2.53
N PRO A 305 -20.39 -16.16 -3.18
CA PRO A 305 -21.80 -16.14 -3.58
C PRO A 305 -22.17 -17.33 -4.48
N LEU A 306 -23.38 -17.84 -4.31
CA LEU A 306 -23.90 -18.97 -5.10
C LEU A 306 -23.92 -18.66 -6.61
N GLU A 307 -24.23 -17.42 -6.97
CA GLU A 307 -24.23 -16.93 -8.35
C GLU A 307 -22.84 -17.07 -9.00
N ILE A 308 -21.77 -16.72 -8.30
CA ILE A 308 -20.40 -16.94 -8.79
C ILE A 308 -20.12 -18.42 -8.99
N MET A 309 -20.54 -19.26 -8.03
CA MET A 309 -20.38 -20.71 -8.15
C MET A 309 -21.08 -21.25 -9.40
N GLU A 310 -22.29 -20.74 -9.71
CA GLU A 310 -23.02 -21.12 -10.91
C GLU A 310 -22.31 -20.69 -12.20
N GLU A 311 -21.75 -19.48 -12.26
CA GLU A 311 -20.97 -19.00 -13.41
C GLU A 311 -19.69 -19.86 -13.62
N LEU A 312 -18.99 -20.25 -12.54
CA LEU A 312 -17.84 -21.14 -12.63
C LEU A 312 -18.22 -22.50 -13.22
N LEU A 313 -19.37 -23.05 -12.82
CA LEU A 313 -19.87 -24.33 -13.34
C LEU A 313 -20.30 -24.24 -14.81
N LYS A 314 -20.98 -23.14 -15.22
CA LYS A 314 -21.32 -22.86 -16.62
C LYS A 314 -20.07 -22.75 -17.50
N ALA A 315 -18.98 -22.17 -16.95
CA ALA A 315 -17.69 -22.07 -17.61
C ALA A 315 -16.90 -23.39 -17.67
N GLY A 316 -17.44 -24.50 -17.15
CA GLY A 316 -16.83 -25.81 -17.26
C GLY A 316 -15.85 -26.18 -16.12
N ALA A 317 -16.01 -25.54 -14.95
CA ALA A 317 -15.21 -25.90 -13.79
C ALA A 317 -15.45 -27.38 -13.38
N ASN A 318 -14.37 -28.15 -13.16
CA ASN A 318 -14.42 -29.58 -12.94
C ASN A 318 -14.88 -29.94 -11.51
N ILE A 319 -16.11 -30.44 -11.38
CA ILE A 319 -16.72 -30.86 -10.09
C ILE A 319 -15.99 -32.08 -9.50
N THR A 320 -15.41 -32.92 -10.34
CA THR A 320 -14.80 -34.20 -9.93
C THR A 320 -13.34 -34.10 -9.55
N GLN A 321 -12.71 -32.93 -9.79
CA GLN A 321 -11.33 -32.66 -9.41
C GLN A 321 -11.10 -32.96 -7.92
N ARG A 322 -10.04 -33.70 -7.63
CA ARG A 322 -9.59 -34.00 -6.26
C ARG A 322 -8.34 -33.17 -5.93
N ASN A 323 -8.32 -32.60 -4.75
CA ASN A 323 -7.11 -31.99 -4.22
C ASN A 323 -6.12 -33.07 -3.67
N ILE A 324 -4.94 -32.64 -3.18
CA ILE A 324 -3.91 -33.54 -2.64
C ILE A 324 -4.40 -34.39 -1.45
N TYR A 325 -5.52 -34.01 -0.79
CA TYR A 325 -6.15 -34.75 0.30
C TYR A 325 -7.26 -35.70 -0.20
N GLY A 326 -7.41 -35.87 -1.53
CA GLY A 326 -8.44 -36.71 -2.15
C GLY A 326 -9.86 -36.14 -2.07
N ASN A 327 -10.06 -34.88 -1.69
CA ASN A 327 -11.36 -34.25 -1.54
C ASN A 327 -11.78 -33.52 -2.83
N THR A 328 -13.05 -33.68 -3.22
CA THR A 328 -13.71 -32.86 -4.25
C THR A 328 -14.45 -31.68 -3.61
N ALA A 329 -14.84 -30.66 -4.42
CA ALA A 329 -15.69 -29.56 -3.96
C ALA A 329 -16.99 -30.07 -3.30
N TYR A 330 -17.64 -31.04 -3.91
CA TYR A 330 -18.85 -31.67 -3.39
C TYR A 330 -18.63 -32.29 -2.00
N ARG A 331 -17.57 -33.08 -1.83
CA ARG A 331 -17.25 -33.73 -0.54
C ARG A 331 -16.99 -32.70 0.57
N ILE A 332 -16.31 -31.61 0.24
CA ILE A 332 -16.04 -30.53 1.19
C ILE A 332 -17.34 -29.80 1.55
N ALA A 333 -18.20 -29.48 0.56
CA ALA A 333 -19.50 -28.85 0.78
C ALA A 333 -20.39 -29.72 1.69
N ALA A 334 -20.43 -31.03 1.47
CA ALA A 334 -21.17 -31.99 2.30
C ALA A 334 -20.63 -32.00 3.75
N LYS A 335 -19.31 -32.05 3.94
CA LYS A 335 -18.69 -32.00 5.27
C LYS A 335 -18.97 -30.70 6.01
N LYS A 336 -18.99 -29.57 5.27
CA LYS A 336 -19.31 -28.23 5.81
C LYS A 336 -20.81 -27.94 5.88
N LYS A 337 -21.67 -28.86 5.47
CA LYS A 337 -23.14 -28.75 5.46
C LYS A 337 -23.66 -27.55 4.63
N LYS A 338 -22.94 -27.18 3.55
CA LYS A 338 -23.33 -26.12 2.62
C LYS A 338 -24.38 -26.63 1.63
N LYS A 339 -25.65 -26.67 2.05
CA LYS A 339 -26.76 -27.27 1.29
C LYS A 339 -26.91 -26.68 -0.09
N ASP A 340 -26.91 -25.35 -0.20
CA ASP A 340 -27.09 -24.63 -1.48
C ASP A 340 -26.02 -25.02 -2.51
N PHE A 341 -24.77 -25.19 -2.08
CA PHE A 341 -23.68 -25.64 -2.97
C PHE A 341 -23.87 -27.11 -3.39
N ILE A 342 -24.36 -27.96 -2.49
CA ILE A 342 -24.65 -29.38 -2.80
C ILE A 342 -25.74 -29.47 -3.85
N GLU A 343 -26.85 -28.74 -3.68
CA GLU A 343 -27.97 -28.71 -4.63
C GLU A 343 -27.52 -28.18 -6.00
N LEU A 344 -26.67 -27.16 -6.01
CA LEU A 344 -26.10 -26.62 -7.25
C LEU A 344 -25.19 -27.66 -7.94
N PHE A 345 -24.30 -28.34 -7.20
CA PHE A 345 -23.46 -29.38 -7.76
C PHE A 345 -24.27 -30.56 -8.32
N ASP A 346 -25.35 -30.97 -7.66
CA ASP A 346 -26.24 -32.05 -8.14
C ASP A 346 -26.92 -31.69 -9.46
N LYS A 347 -27.27 -30.39 -9.66
CA LYS A 347 -27.81 -29.86 -10.94
C LYS A 347 -26.81 -30.01 -12.10
N TYR A 348 -25.49 -29.85 -11.85
CA TYR A 348 -24.44 -29.85 -12.87
C TYR A 348 -23.65 -31.18 -12.99
N ARG A 349 -23.97 -32.17 -12.15
CA ARG A 349 -23.34 -33.52 -12.21
C ARG A 349 -23.95 -34.48 -13.22
N LYS A 350 -25.01 -34.07 -13.90
CA LYS A 350 -25.77 -34.91 -14.84
C LYS A 350 -25.03 -35.14 -16.15
#